data_7eb92ce974eeb0c626811d344957df13
#
_entry.id   7eb92ce974eeb0c626811d344957df13
#
_cell.length_a   1.000
_cell.length_b   1.000
_cell.length_c   1.000
_cell.angle_alpha   90.00
_cell.angle_beta   90.00
_cell.angle_gamma   90.00
#
_symmetry.space_group_name_H-M   'P 1'
#
loop_
_entity.id
_entity.type
_entity.pdbx_description
1 polymer ?
#
loop_
_entity_poly.entity_id
_entity_poly.type
_entity_poly.pdbx_seq_one_letter_code
_entity_poly.pdbx_strand_id
1 'polypeptide(L)'
;SCGGSCPNTMVTLSSLGVETTLAGSIGNDQLGDMYRTQLKKSGVIDQLVTKDGATTGTSIILLTPDKERTMNTYLGANRLYSEDDVIEKSVEEADLFYFTGYMWDTETQQKSVMKALEICKRMGKKIAFDVADPFAVGRYRQTFHNIISQYCDIVFANSEEARFLMDNYDPYECCKSLGKLCPIAIVKNGKKGSFISENKVITQISTYGEATPVDTTGAGDTYAAGFLYGYLTGHSSVESCNIASYLAGRIISKIGAQFTS
;
A
#
# COMPACT_ATOMS: atom_id res chain seq x y z
N SER A 1 -4.96 -14.93 10.37
CA SER A 1 -4.63 -14.61 8.96
C SER A 1 -3.35 -13.80 8.90
N CYS A 2 -2.57 -13.95 7.85
CA CYS A 2 -1.47 -13.06 7.56
C CYS A 2 -2.04 -11.71 7.11
N GLY A 3 -1.40 -10.62 7.54
CA GLY A 3 -1.84 -9.26 7.27
C GLY A 3 -0.65 -8.35 6.96
N GLY A 4 -0.93 -7.06 6.94
CA GLY A 4 -0.02 -5.99 6.57
C GLY A 4 -0.46 -5.33 5.26
N SER A 5 -0.41 -4.00 5.19
CA SER A 5 -0.91 -3.25 4.02
C SER A 5 -0.19 -3.66 2.73
N CYS A 6 1.13 -3.52 2.66
CA CYS A 6 1.90 -3.94 1.49
C CYS A 6 1.70 -5.43 1.14
N PRO A 7 1.75 -6.40 2.09
CA PRO A 7 1.44 -7.79 1.82
C PRO A 7 0.05 -8.06 1.25
N ASN A 8 -0.98 -7.35 1.74
CA ASN A 8 -2.34 -7.48 1.19
C ASN A 8 -2.39 -7.06 -0.29
N THR A 9 -1.71 -5.97 -0.63
CA THR A 9 -1.57 -5.50 -2.01
C THR A 9 -0.83 -6.53 -2.88
N MET A 10 0.30 -7.08 -2.39
CA MET A 10 1.09 -8.06 -3.14
C MET A 10 0.35 -9.39 -3.35
N VAL A 11 -0.34 -9.90 -2.32
CA VAL A 11 -1.15 -11.12 -2.43
C VAL A 11 -2.30 -10.92 -3.44
N THR A 12 -2.95 -9.78 -3.41
CA THR A 12 -4.02 -9.47 -4.37
C THR A 12 -3.47 -9.39 -5.80
N LEU A 13 -2.34 -8.72 -6.03
CA LEU A 13 -1.68 -8.65 -7.33
C LEU A 13 -1.26 -10.05 -7.84
N SER A 14 -0.66 -10.86 -6.97
CA SER A 14 -0.29 -12.24 -7.30
C SER A 14 -1.51 -13.08 -7.73
N SER A 15 -2.65 -12.92 -7.03
CA SER A 15 -3.90 -13.61 -7.38
C SER A 15 -4.47 -13.19 -8.76
N LEU A 16 -4.09 -12.02 -9.24
CA LEU A 16 -4.42 -11.51 -10.58
C LEU A 16 -3.41 -11.91 -11.66
N GLY A 17 -2.38 -12.68 -11.30
CA GLY A 17 -1.37 -13.19 -12.22
C GLY A 17 -0.16 -12.27 -12.44
N VAL A 18 0.00 -11.23 -11.61
CA VAL A 18 1.22 -10.40 -11.62
C VAL A 18 2.28 -11.07 -10.75
N GLU A 19 3.50 -11.19 -11.27
CA GLU A 19 4.63 -11.63 -10.45
C GLU A 19 4.94 -10.58 -9.39
N THR A 20 4.97 -10.99 -8.13
CA THR A 20 5.16 -10.09 -6.99
C THR A 20 6.20 -10.61 -6.04
N THR A 21 7.02 -9.71 -5.52
CA THR A 21 8.04 -9.98 -4.50
C THR A 21 7.73 -9.15 -3.26
N LEU A 22 7.79 -9.76 -2.08
CA LEU A 22 7.64 -9.07 -0.81
C LEU A 22 8.95 -9.09 -0.03
N ALA A 23 9.47 -7.90 0.27
CA ALA A 23 10.59 -7.68 1.17
C ALA A 23 10.10 -7.11 2.52
N GLY A 24 10.78 -7.48 3.59
CA GLY A 24 10.46 -7.06 4.97
C GLY A 24 11.17 -7.93 5.98
N SER A 25 10.82 -7.82 7.27
CA SER A 25 11.41 -8.67 8.32
C SER A 25 10.36 -9.37 9.16
N ILE A 26 10.69 -10.60 9.55
CA ILE A 26 9.96 -11.44 10.50
C ILE A 26 10.89 -11.86 11.64
N GLY A 27 10.33 -12.28 12.76
CA GLY A 27 11.08 -12.90 13.84
C GLY A 27 11.44 -14.35 13.54
N ASN A 28 12.40 -14.87 14.32
CA ASN A 28 12.72 -16.31 14.34
C ASN A 28 11.75 -17.01 15.30
N ASP A 29 10.47 -17.08 14.91
CA ASP A 29 9.40 -17.63 15.71
C ASP A 29 8.33 -18.35 14.85
N GLN A 30 7.42 -19.06 15.50
CA GLN A 30 6.36 -19.83 14.84
C GLN A 30 5.46 -18.94 13.96
N LEU A 31 5.22 -17.68 14.35
CA LEU A 31 4.39 -16.76 13.57
C LEU A 31 5.11 -16.35 12.28
N GLY A 32 6.43 -16.16 12.33
CA GLY A 32 7.25 -15.90 11.14
C GLY A 32 7.21 -17.05 10.15
N ASP A 33 7.33 -18.29 10.63
CA ASP A 33 7.25 -19.50 9.80
C ASP A 33 5.86 -19.66 9.16
N MET A 34 4.80 -19.41 9.94
CA MET A 34 3.43 -19.41 9.42
C MET A 34 3.22 -18.33 8.36
N TYR A 35 3.74 -17.13 8.59
CA TYR A 35 3.64 -16.00 7.67
C TYR A 35 4.33 -16.33 6.35
N ARG A 36 5.57 -16.80 6.39
CA ARG A 36 6.34 -17.21 5.22
C ARG A 36 5.65 -18.32 4.44
N THR A 37 5.09 -19.31 5.14
CA THR A 37 4.35 -20.40 4.51
C THR A 37 3.10 -19.89 3.78
N GLN A 38 2.35 -18.98 4.41
CA GLN A 38 1.15 -18.42 3.80
C GLN A 38 1.48 -17.53 2.60
N LEU A 39 2.54 -16.74 2.69
CA LEU A 39 3.01 -15.90 1.60
C LEU A 39 3.35 -16.73 0.35
N LYS A 40 4.10 -17.82 0.53
CA LYS A 40 4.43 -18.76 -0.55
C LYS A 40 3.19 -19.41 -1.19
N LYS A 41 2.20 -19.79 -0.36
CA LYS A 41 0.92 -20.33 -0.87
C LYS A 41 0.15 -19.33 -1.71
N SER A 42 0.33 -18.03 -1.44
CA SER A 42 -0.29 -16.95 -2.21
C SER A 42 0.44 -16.62 -3.51
N GLY A 43 1.51 -17.34 -3.85
CA GLY A 43 2.30 -17.14 -5.07
C GLY A 43 3.23 -15.93 -5.03
N VAL A 44 3.38 -15.27 -3.89
CA VAL A 44 4.29 -14.13 -3.71
C VAL A 44 5.71 -14.64 -3.45
N ILE A 45 6.68 -14.09 -4.17
CA ILE A 45 8.11 -14.38 -3.97
C ILE A 45 8.56 -13.82 -2.62
N ASP A 46 9.09 -14.71 -1.77
CA ASP A 46 9.49 -14.42 -0.41
C ASP A 46 10.94 -13.90 -0.35
N GLN A 47 11.09 -12.63 0.00
CA GLN A 47 12.37 -12.00 0.35
C GLN A 47 12.35 -11.44 1.78
N LEU A 48 11.61 -12.11 2.67
CA LEU A 48 11.59 -11.73 4.08
C LEU A 48 12.90 -12.14 4.77
N VAL A 49 13.43 -11.23 5.56
CA VAL A 49 14.62 -11.47 6.38
C VAL A 49 14.20 -11.87 7.79
N THR A 50 14.81 -12.93 8.32
CA THR A 50 14.58 -13.36 9.71
C THR A 50 15.49 -12.58 10.63
N LYS A 51 14.93 -11.99 11.70
CA LYS A 51 15.66 -11.24 12.72
C LYS A 51 15.67 -12.02 14.02
N ASP A 52 16.87 -12.49 14.43
CA ASP A 52 17.05 -13.19 15.70
C ASP A 52 16.82 -12.24 16.90
N GLY A 53 16.25 -12.77 17.97
CA GLY A 53 15.95 -12.00 19.18
C GLY A 53 14.75 -11.03 19.06
N ALA A 54 14.07 -11.01 17.92
CA ALA A 54 12.85 -10.25 17.71
C ALA A 54 11.67 -11.18 17.44
N THR A 55 10.46 -10.77 17.82
CA THR A 55 9.23 -11.50 17.51
C THR A 55 8.57 -10.92 16.25
N THR A 56 7.87 -11.77 15.52
CA THR A 56 7.10 -11.36 14.34
C THR A 56 6.01 -10.36 14.73
N GLY A 57 5.80 -9.35 13.91
CA GLY A 57 4.74 -8.35 14.09
C GLY A 57 3.35 -8.99 14.14
N THR A 58 2.50 -8.46 15.01
CA THR A 58 1.12 -8.92 15.19
C THR A 58 0.17 -7.76 15.35
N SER A 59 -1.09 -7.95 14.95
CA SER A 59 -2.15 -6.98 15.21
C SER A 59 -3.36 -7.69 15.79
N ILE A 60 -3.85 -7.22 16.94
CA ILE A 60 -5.12 -7.64 17.52
C ILE A 60 -6.17 -6.64 17.06
N ILE A 61 -7.16 -7.15 16.33
CA ILE A 61 -8.24 -6.34 15.78
C ILE A 61 -9.50 -6.62 16.60
N LEU A 62 -9.98 -5.60 17.28
CA LEU A 62 -11.25 -5.63 18.01
C LEU A 62 -12.34 -5.05 17.09
N LEU A 63 -13.37 -5.85 16.85
CA LEU A 63 -14.53 -5.43 16.07
C LEU A 63 -15.72 -5.28 17.00
N THR A 64 -16.28 -4.08 17.07
CA THR A 64 -17.47 -3.79 17.87
C THR A 64 -18.77 -4.07 17.09
N PRO A 65 -19.94 -4.25 17.79
CA PRO A 65 -21.22 -4.53 17.11
C PRO A 65 -21.65 -3.48 16.08
N ASP A 66 -21.21 -2.23 16.24
CA ASP A 66 -21.41 -1.12 15.30
C ASP A 66 -20.42 -1.14 14.11
N LYS A 67 -19.60 -2.22 14.01
CA LYS A 67 -18.61 -2.45 12.94
C LYS A 67 -17.41 -1.49 12.96
N GLU A 68 -17.20 -0.77 14.06
CA GLU A 68 -15.98 -0.02 14.29
C GLU A 68 -14.82 -0.97 14.64
N ARG A 69 -13.60 -0.59 14.23
CA ARG A 69 -12.41 -1.40 14.44
C ARG A 69 -11.38 -0.63 15.25
N THR A 70 -10.90 -1.29 16.27
CA THR A 70 -9.71 -0.84 17.00
C THR A 70 -8.58 -1.83 16.76
N MET A 71 -7.45 -1.34 16.28
CA MET A 71 -6.25 -2.15 16.05
C MET A 71 -5.22 -1.88 17.13
N ASN A 72 -4.77 -2.94 17.78
CA ASN A 72 -3.60 -2.89 18.64
C ASN A 72 -2.46 -3.63 17.94
N THR A 73 -1.56 -2.86 17.33
CA THR A 73 -0.50 -3.38 16.46
C THR A 73 0.85 -3.30 17.14
N TYR A 74 1.52 -4.45 17.22
CA TYR A 74 2.93 -4.58 17.55
C TYR A 74 3.70 -4.89 16.27
N LEU A 75 4.56 -3.97 15.83
CA LEU A 75 5.26 -4.09 14.55
C LEU A 75 6.39 -5.12 14.57
N GLY A 76 6.93 -5.43 15.75
CA GLY A 76 7.90 -6.51 15.95
C GLY A 76 9.16 -6.35 15.09
N ALA A 77 9.61 -7.48 14.57
CA ALA A 77 10.81 -7.57 13.73
C ALA A 77 10.78 -6.68 12.50
N ASN A 78 9.59 -6.31 11.98
CA ASN A 78 9.51 -5.44 10.80
C ASN A 78 10.17 -4.07 11.01
N ARG A 79 10.25 -3.58 12.24
CA ARG A 79 10.95 -2.34 12.59
C ARG A 79 12.47 -2.41 12.39
N LEU A 80 13.01 -3.62 12.25
CA LEU A 80 14.45 -3.90 12.11
C LEU A 80 14.89 -4.09 10.65
N TYR A 81 13.95 -3.95 9.68
CA TYR A 81 14.30 -4.01 8.26
C TYR A 81 15.20 -2.82 7.91
N SER A 82 16.41 -3.11 7.45
CA SER A 82 17.48 -2.14 7.25
C SER A 82 17.90 -2.01 5.79
N GLU A 83 18.73 -1.03 5.51
CA GLU A 83 19.33 -0.85 4.18
C GLU A 83 20.20 -2.04 3.75
N ASP A 84 20.79 -2.78 4.70
CA ASP A 84 21.59 -3.99 4.42
C ASP A 84 20.69 -5.19 4.00
N ASP A 85 19.42 -5.15 4.38
CA ASP A 85 18.45 -6.19 4.01
C ASP A 85 17.86 -5.99 2.61
N VAL A 86 18.10 -4.83 1.99
CA VAL A 86 17.59 -4.51 0.65
C VAL A 86 18.37 -5.28 -0.40
N ILE A 87 17.71 -6.21 -1.08
CA ILE A 87 18.29 -6.98 -2.18
C ILE A 87 18.24 -6.10 -3.44
N GLU A 88 19.35 -5.42 -3.73
CA GLU A 88 19.44 -4.45 -4.83
C GLU A 88 19.00 -5.02 -6.17
N LYS A 89 19.48 -6.25 -6.50
CA LYS A 89 19.10 -6.94 -7.73
C LYS A 89 17.60 -7.07 -7.92
N SER A 90 16.85 -7.37 -6.86
CA SER A 90 15.39 -7.49 -6.94
C SER A 90 14.72 -6.16 -7.24
N VAL A 91 15.24 -5.05 -6.70
CA VAL A 91 14.75 -3.72 -7.01
C VAL A 91 15.10 -3.33 -8.45
N GLU A 92 16.30 -3.69 -8.92
CA GLU A 92 16.77 -3.43 -10.29
C GLU A 92 15.99 -4.22 -11.35
N GLU A 93 15.55 -5.42 -11.04
CA GLU A 93 14.78 -6.29 -11.95
C GLU A 93 13.27 -5.98 -11.95
N ALA A 94 12.74 -5.35 -10.90
CA ALA A 94 11.33 -5.02 -10.81
C ALA A 94 10.91 -3.93 -11.82
N ASP A 95 9.69 -4.01 -12.35
CA ASP A 95 9.10 -2.97 -13.19
C ASP A 95 8.57 -1.81 -12.35
N LEU A 96 8.11 -2.11 -11.12
CA LEU A 96 7.54 -1.14 -10.21
C LEU A 96 7.89 -1.50 -8.76
N PHE A 97 8.32 -0.51 -8.00
CA PHE A 97 8.52 -0.57 -6.56
C PHE A 97 7.32 0.06 -5.84
N TYR A 98 6.68 -0.70 -4.95
CA TYR A 98 5.56 -0.26 -4.13
C TYR A 98 5.91 -0.28 -2.66
N PHE A 99 5.62 0.79 -1.94
CA PHE A 99 5.80 0.89 -0.50
C PHE A 99 4.70 1.71 0.17
N THR A 100 4.63 1.63 1.50
CA THR A 100 3.60 2.31 2.29
C THR A 100 4.20 3.20 3.36
N GLY A 101 3.44 4.20 3.82
CA GLY A 101 3.84 5.13 4.87
C GLY A 101 4.16 4.47 6.21
N TYR A 102 3.70 3.25 6.44
CA TYR A 102 4.06 2.46 7.63
C TYR A 102 5.57 2.16 7.73
N MET A 103 6.30 2.21 6.61
CA MET A 103 7.76 2.05 6.60
C MET A 103 8.52 3.27 7.13
N TRP A 104 7.79 4.30 7.60
CA TRP A 104 8.40 5.51 8.20
C TRP A 104 8.47 5.48 9.73
N ASP A 105 8.14 4.36 10.40
CA ASP A 105 8.10 4.27 11.86
C ASP A 105 9.47 4.37 12.52
N THR A 106 10.52 3.81 11.91
CA THR A 106 11.89 3.83 12.43
C THR A 106 12.88 4.39 11.42
N GLU A 107 13.99 4.97 11.90
CA GLU A 107 15.08 5.45 11.06
C GLU A 107 15.67 4.33 10.18
N THR A 108 15.75 3.11 10.72
CA THR A 108 16.24 1.93 10.02
C THR A 108 15.37 1.61 8.80
N GLN A 109 14.05 1.61 8.96
CA GLN A 109 13.11 1.41 7.87
C GLN A 109 13.16 2.56 6.85
N GLN A 110 13.26 3.81 7.32
CA GLN A 110 13.40 4.97 6.44
C GLN A 110 14.62 4.85 5.52
N LYS A 111 15.78 4.44 6.07
CA LYS A 111 17.01 4.23 5.29
C LYS A 111 16.82 3.12 4.25
N SER A 112 16.16 2.02 4.60
CA SER A 112 15.91 0.93 3.65
C SER A 112 15.03 1.36 2.48
N VAL A 113 13.96 2.12 2.74
CA VAL A 113 13.10 2.67 1.68
C VAL A 113 13.88 3.67 0.82
N MET A 114 14.64 4.59 1.43
CA MET A 114 15.43 5.57 0.68
C MET A 114 16.46 4.89 -0.24
N LYS A 115 17.13 3.83 0.23
CA LYS A 115 18.02 3.03 -0.61
C LYS A 115 17.29 2.44 -1.82
N ALA A 116 16.12 1.85 -1.63
CA ALA A 116 15.32 1.30 -2.73
C ALA A 116 14.86 2.40 -3.71
N LEU A 117 14.44 3.57 -3.21
CA LEU A 117 14.05 4.71 -4.05
C LEU A 117 15.21 5.21 -4.92
N GLU A 118 16.42 5.31 -4.37
CA GLU A 118 17.62 5.71 -5.12
C GLU A 118 17.98 4.68 -6.22
N ILE A 119 17.86 3.38 -5.93
CA ILE A 119 18.04 2.33 -6.93
C ILE A 119 17.01 2.48 -8.04
N CYS A 120 15.73 2.61 -7.70
CA CYS A 120 14.65 2.79 -8.67
C CYS A 120 14.92 4.00 -9.58
N LYS A 121 15.28 5.13 -8.98
CA LYS A 121 15.59 6.37 -9.73
C LYS A 121 16.77 6.18 -10.67
N ARG A 122 17.86 5.56 -10.21
CA ARG A 122 19.03 5.23 -11.02
C ARG A 122 18.67 4.34 -12.21
N MET A 123 17.78 3.36 -12.00
CA MET A 123 17.37 2.38 -13.00
C MET A 123 16.16 2.80 -13.83
N GLY A 124 15.57 3.96 -13.56
CA GLY A 124 14.37 4.45 -14.26
C GLY A 124 13.12 3.61 -13.99
N LYS A 125 13.04 2.97 -12.82
CA LYS A 125 11.91 2.12 -12.42
C LYS A 125 10.74 2.95 -11.91
N LYS A 126 9.53 2.43 -12.06
CA LYS A 126 8.32 3.08 -11.54
C LYS A 126 8.22 2.95 -10.04
N ILE A 127 7.74 4.00 -9.39
CA ILE A 127 7.59 4.06 -7.94
C ILE A 127 6.15 4.42 -7.58
N ALA A 128 5.52 3.57 -6.79
CA ALA A 128 4.19 3.79 -6.25
C ALA A 128 4.23 3.85 -4.72
N PHE A 129 3.60 4.87 -4.16
CA PHE A 129 3.55 5.13 -2.72
C PHE A 129 2.09 5.16 -2.25
N ASP A 130 1.71 4.31 -1.28
CA ASP A 130 0.47 4.48 -0.52
C ASP A 130 0.78 5.14 0.82
N VAL A 131 0.19 6.29 1.06
CA VAL A 131 0.43 7.11 2.26
C VAL A 131 0.01 6.37 3.54
N ALA A 132 -1.06 5.59 3.46
CA ALA A 132 -1.50 4.51 4.34
C ALA A 132 -1.85 4.86 5.80
N ASP A 133 -1.36 5.96 6.39
CA ASP A 133 -1.61 6.27 7.80
C ASP A 133 -1.66 7.79 8.07
N PRO A 134 -2.81 8.33 8.52
CA PRO A 134 -2.93 9.74 8.89
C PRO A 134 -1.96 10.18 10.01
N PHE A 135 -1.62 9.28 10.95
CA PHE A 135 -0.66 9.59 12.02
C PHE A 135 0.77 9.72 11.50
N ALA A 136 1.15 8.87 10.53
CA ALA A 136 2.44 8.99 9.86
C ALA A 136 2.51 10.31 9.07
N VAL A 137 1.43 10.68 8.37
CA VAL A 137 1.34 11.97 7.68
C VAL A 137 1.52 13.12 8.65
N GLY A 138 0.84 13.11 9.80
CA GLY A 138 0.95 14.16 10.80
C GLY A 138 2.38 14.37 11.30
N ARG A 139 3.17 13.30 11.41
CA ARG A 139 4.58 13.35 11.86
C ARG A 139 5.57 13.68 10.76
N TYR A 140 5.33 13.19 9.53
CA TYR A 140 6.29 13.21 8.43
C TYR A 140 5.80 13.93 7.18
N ARG A 141 4.83 14.85 7.32
CA ARG A 141 4.18 15.56 6.21
C ARG A 141 5.17 16.11 5.19
N GLN A 142 6.15 16.90 5.64
CA GLN A 142 7.13 17.50 4.73
C GLN A 142 8.01 16.45 4.05
N THR A 143 8.37 15.40 4.77
CA THR A 143 9.15 14.29 4.20
C THR A 143 8.36 13.59 3.11
N PHE A 144 7.07 13.31 3.35
CA PHE A 144 6.22 12.67 2.34
C PHE A 144 6.00 13.57 1.12
N HIS A 145 5.84 14.89 1.30
CA HIS A 145 5.84 15.83 0.18
C HIS A 145 7.11 15.72 -0.67
N ASN A 146 8.27 15.68 -0.02
CA ASN A 146 9.56 15.58 -0.72
C ASN A 146 9.68 14.25 -1.47
N ILE A 147 9.31 13.12 -0.84
CA ILE A 147 9.35 11.80 -1.46
C ILE A 147 8.42 11.75 -2.66
N ILE A 148 7.17 12.20 -2.50
CA ILE A 148 6.18 12.20 -3.58
C ILE A 148 6.70 13.01 -4.77
N SER A 149 7.23 14.22 -4.53
CA SER A 149 7.66 15.11 -5.61
C SER A 149 8.98 14.71 -6.27
N GLN A 150 9.86 13.98 -5.57
CA GLN A 150 11.19 13.66 -6.09
C GLN A 150 11.30 12.26 -6.67
N TYR A 151 10.45 11.33 -6.22
CA TYR A 151 10.60 9.91 -6.53
C TYR A 151 9.35 9.27 -7.13
N CYS A 152 8.13 9.65 -6.68
CA CYS A 152 6.95 8.86 -7.01
C CYS A 152 6.39 9.14 -8.40
N ASP A 153 6.02 8.09 -9.12
CA ASP A 153 5.19 8.13 -10.33
C ASP A 153 3.69 8.05 -9.99
N ILE A 154 3.36 7.31 -8.92
CA ILE A 154 1.99 7.05 -8.48
C ILE A 154 1.91 7.27 -6.97
N VAL A 155 0.89 8.01 -6.52
CA VAL A 155 0.59 8.17 -5.09
C VAL A 155 -0.86 7.82 -4.80
N PHE A 156 -1.08 7.03 -3.73
CA PHE A 156 -2.39 6.72 -3.20
C PHE A 156 -2.55 7.36 -1.82
N ALA A 157 -3.72 7.94 -1.57
CA ALA A 157 -4.15 8.37 -0.26
C ALA A 157 -5.66 8.17 -0.12
N ASN A 158 -6.17 7.96 1.09
CA ASN A 158 -7.58 8.15 1.35
C ASN A 158 -7.89 9.63 1.63
N SER A 159 -9.16 9.98 1.75
CA SER A 159 -9.58 11.38 1.95
C SER A 159 -9.02 11.98 3.25
N GLU A 160 -8.83 11.18 4.30
CA GLU A 160 -8.29 11.64 5.57
C GLU A 160 -6.76 11.83 5.49
N GLU A 161 -6.04 10.88 4.93
CA GLU A 161 -4.61 10.98 4.65
C GLU A 161 -4.30 12.18 3.75
N ALA A 162 -5.09 12.35 2.68
CA ALA A 162 -4.96 13.48 1.76
C ALA A 162 -5.23 14.82 2.45
N ARG A 163 -6.22 14.87 3.35
CA ARG A 163 -6.54 16.05 4.18
C ARG A 163 -5.34 16.45 5.02
N PHE A 164 -4.74 15.53 5.76
CA PHE A 164 -3.56 15.83 6.58
C PHE A 164 -2.35 16.21 5.73
N LEU A 165 -2.15 15.51 4.60
CA LEU A 165 -1.01 15.74 3.72
C LEU A 165 -1.10 17.11 3.03
N MET A 166 -2.27 17.49 2.53
CA MET A 166 -2.48 18.70 1.73
C MET A 166 -3.07 19.86 2.51
N ASP A 167 -3.45 19.65 3.79
CA ASP A 167 -4.10 20.66 4.65
C ASP A 167 -5.39 21.23 4.01
N ASN A 168 -6.21 20.35 3.47
CA ASN A 168 -7.45 20.73 2.83
C ASN A 168 -8.52 19.66 3.06
N TYR A 169 -9.76 20.08 3.35
CA TYR A 169 -10.86 19.16 3.63
C TYR A 169 -11.58 18.64 2.38
N ASP A 170 -11.34 19.26 1.22
CA ASP A 170 -11.93 18.81 -0.05
C ASP A 170 -11.05 17.78 -0.74
N PRO A 171 -11.49 16.51 -0.86
CA PRO A 171 -10.73 15.44 -1.52
C PRO A 171 -10.39 15.73 -3.00
N TYR A 172 -11.25 16.49 -3.68
CA TYR A 172 -10.99 16.93 -5.06
C TYR A 172 -9.79 17.88 -5.12
N GLU A 173 -9.79 18.92 -4.27
CA GLU A 173 -8.67 19.87 -4.22
C GLU A 173 -7.39 19.22 -3.66
N CYS A 174 -7.50 18.23 -2.76
CA CYS A 174 -6.37 17.41 -2.33
C CYS A 174 -5.77 16.64 -3.52
N CYS A 175 -6.60 15.95 -4.31
CA CYS A 175 -6.17 15.21 -5.48
C CYS A 175 -5.50 16.12 -6.52
N LYS A 176 -6.06 17.29 -6.77
CA LYS A 176 -5.50 18.30 -7.66
C LYS A 176 -4.14 18.81 -7.17
N SER A 177 -3.98 18.98 -5.88
CA SER A 177 -2.71 19.46 -5.29
C SER A 177 -1.65 18.34 -5.31
N LEU A 178 -2.00 17.09 -5.02
CA LEU A 178 -1.13 15.93 -5.17
C LEU A 178 -0.69 15.72 -6.63
N GLY A 179 -1.59 15.93 -7.59
CA GLY A 179 -1.28 15.84 -9.02
C GLY A 179 -0.33 16.93 -9.55
N LYS A 180 0.03 17.93 -8.71
CA LYS A 180 1.13 18.86 -8.99
C LYS A 180 2.48 18.31 -8.52
N LEU A 181 2.48 17.37 -7.59
CA LEU A 181 3.68 16.76 -7.01
C LEU A 181 4.05 15.44 -7.70
N CYS A 182 3.05 14.71 -8.21
CA CYS A 182 3.22 13.36 -8.73
C CYS A 182 2.47 13.21 -10.06
N PRO A 183 3.01 12.48 -11.06
CA PRO A 183 2.35 12.28 -12.35
C PRO A 183 0.94 11.68 -12.24
N ILE A 184 0.75 10.70 -11.35
CA ILE A 184 -0.54 10.07 -11.09
C ILE A 184 -0.83 10.15 -9.59
N ALA A 185 -1.90 10.84 -9.22
CA ALA A 185 -2.34 10.94 -7.83
C ALA A 185 -3.78 10.45 -7.69
N ILE A 186 -4.00 9.57 -6.70
CA ILE A 186 -5.32 8.97 -6.45
C ILE A 186 -5.75 9.29 -5.01
N VAL A 187 -6.94 9.86 -4.85
CA VAL A 187 -7.57 10.09 -3.56
C VAL A 187 -8.84 9.27 -3.43
N LYS A 188 -8.76 8.22 -2.60
CA LYS A 188 -9.88 7.30 -2.27
C LYS A 188 -10.87 8.00 -1.34
N ASN A 189 -12.17 8.04 -1.67
CA ASN A 189 -13.21 8.76 -0.91
C ASN A 189 -14.35 7.85 -0.42
N GLY A 190 -14.02 6.62 -0.08
CA GLY A 190 -14.95 5.61 0.45
C GLY A 190 -16.14 5.40 -0.49
N LYS A 191 -17.36 5.44 0.06
CA LYS A 191 -18.60 5.25 -0.71
C LYS A 191 -18.87 6.30 -1.80
N LYS A 192 -18.10 7.38 -1.82
CA LYS A 192 -18.20 8.43 -2.85
C LYS A 192 -17.25 8.17 -4.02
N GLY A 193 -16.57 7.02 -4.06
CA GLY A 193 -15.63 6.65 -5.11
C GLY A 193 -14.22 7.17 -4.86
N SER A 194 -13.58 7.68 -5.90
CA SER A 194 -12.22 8.25 -5.82
C SER A 194 -12.03 9.35 -6.85
N PHE A 195 -10.98 10.12 -6.68
CA PHE A 195 -10.49 11.07 -7.67
C PHE A 195 -9.13 10.62 -8.15
N ILE A 196 -8.88 10.73 -9.44
CA ILE A 196 -7.56 10.55 -10.03
C ILE A 196 -7.14 11.83 -10.75
N SER A 197 -5.92 12.27 -10.51
CA SER A 197 -5.25 13.32 -11.25
C SER A 197 -4.15 12.72 -12.10
N GLU A 198 -4.24 12.89 -13.40
CA GLU A 198 -3.20 12.53 -14.37
C GLU A 198 -3.09 13.64 -15.42
N ASN A 199 -1.86 14.04 -15.77
CA ASN A 199 -1.61 15.14 -16.70
C ASN A 199 -2.38 16.43 -16.35
N LYS A 200 -2.56 16.72 -15.05
CA LYS A 200 -3.35 17.84 -14.51
C LYS A 200 -4.85 17.79 -14.80
N VAL A 201 -5.34 16.70 -15.36
CA VAL A 201 -6.77 16.41 -15.53
C VAL A 201 -7.24 15.59 -14.36
N ILE A 202 -8.37 15.98 -13.75
CA ILE A 202 -8.95 15.25 -12.63
C ILE A 202 -10.21 14.56 -13.11
N THR A 203 -10.27 13.26 -12.88
CA THR A 203 -11.44 12.44 -13.18
C THR A 203 -11.99 11.87 -11.88
N GLN A 204 -13.29 11.95 -11.69
CA GLN A 204 -14.00 11.26 -10.62
C GLN A 204 -14.35 9.85 -11.06
N ILE A 205 -14.06 8.88 -10.21
CA ILE A 205 -14.37 7.45 -10.42
C ILE A 205 -15.47 7.06 -9.44
N SER A 206 -16.54 6.52 -9.94
CA SER A 206 -17.64 6.01 -9.11
C SER A 206 -17.27 4.71 -8.41
N THR A 207 -17.97 4.40 -7.32
CA THR A 207 -17.92 3.07 -6.72
C THR A 207 -18.56 2.05 -7.64
N TYR A 208 -18.08 0.81 -7.62
CA TYR A 208 -18.68 -0.28 -8.37
C TYR A 208 -19.75 -0.99 -7.55
N GLY A 209 -21.00 -0.92 -8.02
CA GLY A 209 -22.15 -1.61 -7.42
C GLY A 209 -22.60 -1.03 -6.07
N GLU A 210 -23.64 -1.64 -5.51
CA GLU A 210 -24.18 -1.34 -4.17
C GLU A 210 -23.70 -2.41 -3.18
N ALA A 211 -22.39 -2.41 -2.86
CA ALA A 211 -21.88 -3.34 -1.86
C ALA A 211 -22.35 -2.92 -0.46
N THR A 212 -23.00 -3.83 0.27
CA THR A 212 -23.20 -3.64 1.70
C THR A 212 -21.90 -4.03 2.42
N PRO A 213 -21.18 -3.08 3.03
CA PRO A 213 -19.92 -3.38 3.68
C PRO A 213 -20.12 -4.34 4.86
N VAL A 214 -19.38 -5.44 4.87
CA VAL A 214 -19.26 -6.38 5.99
C VAL A 214 -18.00 -6.06 6.79
N ASP A 215 -16.87 -5.91 6.11
CA ASP A 215 -15.57 -5.54 6.68
C ASP A 215 -14.79 -4.70 5.67
N THR A 216 -14.34 -3.52 6.08
CA THR A 216 -13.58 -2.63 5.19
C THR A 216 -12.07 -2.82 5.28
N THR A 217 -11.60 -3.85 6.01
CA THR A 217 -10.17 -4.18 6.12
C THR A 217 -9.60 -4.54 4.75
N GLY A 218 -8.48 -3.93 4.40
CA GLY A 218 -7.79 -4.18 3.14
C GLY A 218 -8.46 -3.56 1.90
N ALA A 219 -9.54 -2.77 2.05
CA ALA A 219 -10.17 -2.10 0.91
C ALA A 219 -9.19 -1.18 0.17
N GLY A 220 -8.39 -0.40 0.92
CA GLY A 220 -7.35 0.47 0.37
C GLY A 220 -6.25 -0.31 -0.33
N ASP A 221 -5.78 -1.39 0.30
CA ASP A 221 -4.74 -2.28 -0.23
C ASP A 221 -5.21 -2.96 -1.53
N THR A 222 -6.47 -3.45 -1.52
CA THR A 222 -7.10 -4.07 -2.70
C THR A 222 -7.32 -3.04 -3.82
N TYR A 223 -7.68 -1.81 -3.48
CA TYR A 223 -7.78 -0.72 -4.45
C TYR A 223 -6.43 -0.45 -5.10
N ALA A 224 -5.36 -0.31 -4.30
CA ALA A 224 -4.01 -0.12 -4.83
C ALA A 224 -3.59 -1.29 -5.74
N ALA A 225 -3.85 -2.54 -5.33
CA ALA A 225 -3.57 -3.72 -6.14
C ALA A 225 -4.31 -3.70 -7.48
N GLY A 226 -5.62 -3.38 -7.48
CA GLY A 226 -6.41 -3.30 -8.71
C GLY A 226 -5.93 -2.22 -9.67
N PHE A 227 -5.55 -1.05 -9.14
CA PHE A 227 -4.96 0.00 -9.94
C PHE A 227 -3.61 -0.42 -10.54
N LEU A 228 -2.71 -0.96 -9.72
CA LEU A 228 -1.39 -1.41 -10.16
C LEU A 228 -1.48 -2.53 -11.18
N TYR A 229 -2.44 -3.46 -11.03
CA TYR A 229 -2.73 -4.48 -12.02
C TYR A 229 -3.08 -3.85 -13.37
N GLY A 230 -4.07 -2.94 -13.42
CA GLY A 230 -4.46 -2.28 -14.66
C GLY A 230 -3.29 -1.50 -15.27
N TYR A 231 -2.56 -0.74 -14.47
CA TYR A 231 -1.40 0.03 -14.90
C TYR A 231 -0.30 -0.85 -15.52
N LEU A 232 0.08 -1.95 -14.85
CA LEU A 232 1.12 -2.88 -15.32
C LEU A 232 0.71 -3.68 -16.55
N THR A 233 -0.61 -3.87 -16.77
CA THR A 233 -1.14 -4.58 -17.94
C THR A 233 -1.52 -3.65 -19.09
N GLY A 234 -1.19 -2.36 -18.99
CA GLY A 234 -1.31 -1.40 -20.10
C GLY A 234 -2.69 -0.75 -20.26
N HIS A 235 -3.55 -0.82 -19.24
CA HIS A 235 -4.81 -0.09 -19.21
C HIS A 235 -4.56 1.40 -18.94
N SER A 236 -5.47 2.25 -19.37
CA SER A 236 -5.45 3.66 -18.97
C SER A 236 -5.63 3.81 -17.46
N SER A 237 -5.19 4.93 -16.90
CA SER A 237 -5.32 5.20 -15.47
C SER A 237 -6.78 5.21 -15.00
N VAL A 238 -7.73 5.65 -15.84
CA VAL A 238 -9.17 5.61 -15.55
C VAL A 238 -9.69 4.17 -15.51
N GLU A 239 -9.32 3.34 -16.49
CA GLU A 239 -9.68 1.91 -16.49
C GLU A 239 -9.07 1.18 -15.29
N SER A 240 -7.82 1.48 -14.95
CA SER A 240 -7.14 0.96 -13.77
C SER A 240 -7.88 1.33 -12.48
N CYS A 241 -8.38 2.56 -12.36
CA CYS A 241 -9.22 2.98 -11.23
C CYS A 241 -10.57 2.23 -11.20
N ASN A 242 -11.18 1.93 -12.35
CA ASN A 242 -12.42 1.15 -12.41
C ASN A 242 -12.18 -0.30 -11.95
N ILE A 243 -11.08 -0.93 -12.36
CA ILE A 243 -10.67 -2.25 -11.87
C ILE A 243 -10.44 -2.20 -10.35
N ALA A 244 -9.74 -1.17 -9.86
CA ALA A 244 -9.50 -0.94 -8.44
C ALA A 244 -10.81 -0.80 -7.63
N SER A 245 -11.75 0.00 -8.13
CA SER A 245 -13.06 0.21 -7.52
C SER A 245 -13.88 -1.08 -7.46
N TYR A 246 -13.86 -1.89 -8.55
CA TYR A 246 -14.51 -3.20 -8.59
C TYR A 246 -13.96 -4.14 -7.52
N LEU A 247 -12.64 -4.30 -7.46
CA LEU A 247 -12.00 -5.21 -6.51
C LEU A 247 -12.20 -4.75 -5.05
N ALA A 248 -12.09 -3.44 -4.79
CA ALA A 248 -12.37 -2.88 -3.48
C ALA A 248 -13.84 -3.12 -3.05
N GLY A 249 -14.79 -2.98 -3.96
CA GLY A 249 -16.19 -3.32 -3.70
C GLY A 249 -16.41 -4.81 -3.38
N ARG A 250 -15.63 -5.69 -3.99
CA ARG A 250 -15.70 -7.15 -3.73
C ARG A 250 -15.09 -7.54 -2.39
N ILE A 251 -13.96 -6.94 -2.00
CA ILE A 251 -13.30 -7.31 -0.74
C ILE A 251 -14.13 -6.89 0.47
N ILE A 252 -14.77 -5.73 0.47
CA ILE A 252 -15.56 -5.24 1.59
C ILE A 252 -16.86 -6.04 1.86
N SER A 253 -17.28 -6.90 0.94
CA SER A 253 -18.47 -7.74 1.11
C SER A 253 -18.20 -9.02 1.91
N LYS A 254 -17.00 -9.23 2.40
CA LYS A 254 -16.59 -10.40 3.20
C LYS A 254 -15.66 -9.99 4.35
N ILE A 255 -15.43 -10.91 5.29
CA ILE A 255 -14.50 -10.70 6.40
C ILE A 255 -13.07 -10.96 5.92
N GLY A 256 -12.14 -10.07 6.32
CA GLY A 256 -10.71 -10.19 6.08
C GLY A 256 -10.22 -9.38 4.88
N ALA A 257 -8.90 -9.15 4.84
CA ALA A 257 -8.23 -8.23 3.93
C ALA A 257 -7.73 -8.87 2.63
N GLN A 258 -7.92 -10.18 2.43
CA GLN A 258 -7.40 -10.92 1.29
C GLN A 258 -8.50 -11.79 0.66
N PHE A 259 -8.42 -11.98 -0.67
CA PHE A 259 -9.23 -12.96 -1.35
C PHE A 259 -8.71 -14.35 -0.98
N THR A 260 -9.44 -15.07 -0.10
CA THR A 260 -9.16 -16.48 0.17
C THR A 260 -9.68 -17.30 -1.00
N SER A 261 -8.83 -18.16 -1.55
CA SER A 261 -9.21 -19.22 -2.47
C SER A 261 -10.07 -20.26 -1.76
#